data_2220f31d3e3ea201b189c7a981254f13
#
_entry.id   2220f31d3e3ea201b189c7a981254f13
#
_cell.length_a   1.000
_cell.length_b   1.000
_cell.length_c   1.000
_cell.angle_alpha   90.00
_cell.angle_beta   90.00
_cell.angle_gamma   90.00
#
_symmetry.space_group_name_H-M   'P 1'
#
loop_
_entity.id
_entity.type
_entity.pdbx_description
1 polymer ?
#
loop_
_entity_poly.entity_id
_entity_poly.type
_entity_poly.pdbx_seq_one_letter_code
_entity_poly.pdbx_strand_id
1 'polypeptide(L)'
;MKGTGKVVGLAHDVRAGTHMKLRATPSPAPEFQHGFATVDKYIPVGQAWLGAFEEKLWERLGLLTPGSSKVLPIFEDQYIASGGQIAELLSGRDRMVIDVRLEAYAEMGLDSASLCSHPYDLCTELILREAGGGVETPRGKPLRSPMDVTTPVSWVAYANPVLARRVRPVLRSLLP
;
A
#
# COMPACT_ATOMS: atom_id res chain seq x y z
N MET A 1 -21.14 4.79 10.66
CA MET A 1 -20.95 4.04 11.92
C MET A 1 -19.46 4.10 12.23
N LYS A 2 -19.06 4.38 13.44
CA LYS A 2 -17.67 4.15 13.87
C LYS A 2 -17.46 2.65 13.83
N GLY A 3 -16.31 2.22 13.32
CA GLY A 3 -15.96 0.83 13.21
C GLY A 3 -16.01 0.09 14.54
N THR A 4 -16.34 -1.16 14.47
CA THR A 4 -16.48 -2.04 15.65
C THR A 4 -15.20 -2.82 15.95
N GLY A 5 -14.15 -2.67 15.12
CA GLY A 5 -12.95 -3.49 15.18
C GLY A 5 -13.24 -4.96 14.81
N LYS A 6 -14.29 -5.21 14.07
CA LYS A 6 -14.69 -6.56 13.65
C LYS A 6 -14.92 -6.59 12.15
N VAL A 7 -14.18 -7.44 11.48
CA VAL A 7 -14.36 -7.76 10.06
C VAL A 7 -14.97 -9.16 9.96
N VAL A 8 -16.05 -9.26 9.21
CA VAL A 8 -16.68 -10.55 8.86
C VAL A 8 -16.63 -10.67 7.35
N GLY A 9 -15.97 -11.70 6.86
CA GLY A 9 -15.96 -12.07 5.45
C GLY A 9 -16.64 -13.42 5.24
N LEU A 10 -17.29 -13.56 4.10
CA LEU A 10 -17.83 -14.82 3.64
C LEU A 10 -17.37 -15.08 2.21
N ALA A 11 -16.81 -16.26 1.95
CA ALA A 11 -16.63 -16.76 0.60
C ALA A 11 -17.81 -17.66 0.23
N HIS A 12 -18.35 -17.47 -0.97
CA HIS A 12 -19.39 -18.30 -1.52
C HIS A 12 -18.83 -19.13 -2.66
N ASP A 13 -18.85 -20.45 -2.53
CA ASP A 13 -18.58 -21.35 -3.63
C ASP A 13 -19.84 -21.46 -4.50
N VAL A 14 -19.81 -20.79 -5.64
CA VAL A 14 -20.95 -20.73 -6.55
C VAL A 14 -21.31 -22.09 -7.13
N ARG A 15 -20.34 -23.01 -7.26
CA ARG A 15 -20.57 -24.36 -7.81
C ARG A 15 -21.15 -25.31 -6.78
N ALA A 16 -20.60 -25.26 -5.57
CA ALA A 16 -21.04 -26.13 -4.47
C ALA A 16 -22.21 -25.56 -3.68
N GLY A 17 -22.56 -24.29 -3.86
CA GLY A 17 -23.58 -23.59 -3.07
C GLY A 17 -23.25 -23.45 -1.59
N THR A 18 -21.96 -23.56 -1.23
CA THR A 18 -21.51 -23.53 0.16
C THR A 18 -20.88 -22.19 0.52
N HIS A 19 -20.87 -21.87 1.82
CA HIS A 19 -20.25 -20.68 2.35
C HIS A 19 -19.17 -21.04 3.35
N MET A 20 -18.04 -20.31 3.32
CA MET A 20 -17.03 -20.37 4.37
C MET A 20 -16.78 -18.99 4.95
N LYS A 21 -16.48 -18.91 6.23
CA LYS A 21 -16.05 -17.67 6.86
C LYS A 21 -14.62 -17.35 6.43
N LEU A 22 -14.42 -16.15 5.92
CA LEU A 22 -13.10 -15.57 5.70
C LEU A 22 -12.67 -14.81 6.96
N ARG A 23 -11.42 -14.98 7.34
CA ARG A 23 -10.78 -14.15 8.37
C ARG A 23 -9.88 -13.13 7.67
N ALA A 24 -10.16 -11.86 7.89
CA ALA A 24 -9.20 -10.81 7.57
C ALA A 24 -8.16 -10.78 8.70
N THR A 25 -6.94 -11.21 8.39
CA THR A 25 -5.83 -11.29 9.35
C THR A 25 -4.58 -10.66 8.74
N PRO A 26 -4.50 -9.32 8.73
CA PRO A 26 -3.28 -8.64 8.28
C PRO A 26 -2.08 -9.15 9.05
N SER A 27 -0.92 -9.18 8.39
CA SER A 27 0.28 -9.72 8.99
C SER A 27 0.69 -8.98 10.27
N PRO A 28 0.93 -9.66 11.39
CA PRO A 28 1.45 -9.06 12.61
C PRO A 28 2.97 -8.83 12.57
N ALA A 29 3.68 -9.30 11.53
CA ALA A 29 5.12 -9.22 11.45
C ALA A 29 5.61 -7.77 11.52
N PRO A 30 6.59 -7.45 12.40
CA PRO A 30 7.13 -6.10 12.54
C PRO A 30 8.19 -5.78 11.49
N GLU A 31 8.56 -6.74 10.68
CA GLU A 31 9.66 -6.71 9.72
C GLU A 31 9.15 -6.94 8.30
N PHE A 32 9.96 -6.53 7.31
CA PHE A 32 9.67 -6.74 5.89
C PHE A 32 10.24 -8.04 5.33
N GLN A 33 11.27 -8.60 5.98
CA GLN A 33 11.97 -9.79 5.47
C GLN A 33 11.00 -10.93 5.21
N HIS A 34 11.17 -11.56 4.05
CA HIS A 34 10.35 -12.68 3.59
C HIS A 34 8.85 -12.37 3.47
N GLY A 35 8.51 -11.09 3.31
CA GLY A 35 7.15 -10.62 3.03
C GLY A 35 7.10 -9.84 1.74
N PHE A 36 5.88 -9.56 1.27
CA PHE A 36 5.65 -8.70 0.13
C PHE A 36 5.51 -7.24 0.60
N ALA A 37 6.16 -6.32 -0.12
CA ALA A 37 5.96 -4.90 0.04
C ALA A 37 6.22 -4.21 -1.31
N THR A 38 5.35 -3.30 -1.68
CA THR A 38 5.29 -2.77 -3.04
C THR A 38 5.28 -1.26 -3.03
N VAL A 39 6.05 -0.66 -3.94
CA VAL A 39 5.87 0.71 -4.43
C VAL A 39 5.24 0.61 -5.81
N ASP A 40 4.08 1.21 -6.01
CA ASP A 40 3.36 1.16 -7.28
C ASP A 40 4.15 1.86 -8.37
N LYS A 41 4.53 1.11 -9.41
CA LYS A 41 5.28 1.60 -10.58
C LYS A 41 4.48 1.51 -11.89
N TYR A 42 3.18 1.29 -11.80
CA TYR A 42 2.29 1.14 -12.94
C TYR A 42 1.92 2.51 -13.54
N ILE A 43 2.89 3.11 -14.22
CA ILE A 43 2.74 4.36 -14.98
C ILE A 43 3.55 4.29 -16.27
N PRO A 44 3.12 4.98 -17.34
CA PRO A 44 3.84 4.97 -18.64
C PRO A 44 5.18 5.70 -18.58
N VAL A 45 5.29 6.73 -17.74
CA VAL A 45 6.50 7.54 -17.53
C VAL A 45 6.73 7.75 -16.04
N GLY A 46 8.01 7.91 -15.60
CA GLY A 46 8.37 8.13 -14.20
C GLY A 46 8.75 6.85 -13.44
N GLN A 47 8.79 5.71 -14.09
CA GLN A 47 9.23 4.45 -13.47
C GLN A 47 10.65 4.55 -12.89
N ALA A 48 11.54 5.30 -13.55
CA ALA A 48 12.91 5.54 -13.06
C ALA A 48 12.91 6.31 -11.72
N TRP A 49 12.04 7.33 -11.59
CA TRP A 49 11.89 8.08 -10.36
C TRP A 49 11.35 7.18 -9.23
N LEU A 50 10.32 6.39 -9.52
CA LEU A 50 9.73 5.45 -8.56
C LEU A 50 10.71 4.36 -8.14
N GLY A 51 11.50 3.83 -9.09
CA GLY A 51 12.57 2.88 -8.77
C GLY A 51 13.63 3.48 -7.85
N ALA A 52 14.12 4.69 -8.17
CA ALA A 52 15.07 5.39 -7.32
C ALA A 52 14.49 5.75 -5.92
N PHE A 53 13.21 6.12 -5.86
CA PHE A 53 12.50 6.34 -4.61
C PHE A 53 12.45 5.06 -3.76
N GLU A 54 12.11 3.94 -4.38
CA GLU A 54 12.03 2.63 -3.71
C GLU A 54 13.39 2.19 -3.18
N GLU A 55 14.46 2.28 -3.98
CA GLU A 55 15.82 1.96 -3.51
C GLU A 55 16.20 2.79 -2.29
N LYS A 56 15.98 4.12 -2.33
CA LYS A 56 16.22 5.01 -1.19
C LYS A 56 15.38 4.66 0.03
N LEU A 57 14.14 4.22 -0.19
CA LEU A 57 13.27 3.77 0.91
C LEU A 57 13.89 2.57 1.63
N TRP A 58 14.30 1.55 0.88
CA TRP A 58 14.90 0.35 1.45
C TRP A 58 16.26 0.61 2.10
N GLU A 59 17.06 1.50 1.52
CA GLU A 59 18.31 1.98 2.13
C GLU A 59 18.07 2.65 3.49
N ARG A 60 17.13 3.61 3.53
CA ARG A 60 16.80 4.34 4.76
C ARG A 60 16.17 3.47 5.83
N LEU A 61 15.48 2.41 5.45
CA LEU A 61 14.96 1.40 6.36
C LEU A 61 16.02 0.39 6.82
N GLY A 62 17.25 0.48 6.29
CA GLY A 62 18.36 -0.43 6.62
C GLY A 62 18.23 -1.83 6.02
N LEU A 63 17.43 -1.97 4.97
CA LEU A 63 17.16 -3.24 4.30
C LEU A 63 17.99 -3.43 3.03
N LEU A 64 18.39 -2.36 2.39
CA LEU A 64 19.28 -2.33 1.23
C LEU A 64 20.60 -1.64 1.61
N THR A 65 21.72 -2.24 1.23
CA THR A 65 23.03 -1.62 1.36
C THR A 65 23.56 -1.29 -0.03
N PRO A 66 23.79 -0.01 -0.37
CA PRO A 66 24.32 0.39 -1.67
C PRO A 66 25.60 -0.36 -2.03
N GLY A 67 25.68 -0.85 -3.27
CA GLY A 67 26.85 -1.58 -3.76
C GLY A 67 27.03 -2.99 -3.17
N SER A 68 26.11 -3.46 -2.36
CA SER A 68 26.11 -4.82 -1.85
C SER A 68 25.53 -5.79 -2.88
N SER A 69 26.13 -6.98 -2.99
CA SER A 69 25.56 -8.10 -3.75
C SER A 69 24.46 -8.87 -2.99
N LYS A 70 24.13 -8.44 -1.78
CA LYS A 70 23.06 -9.09 -0.99
C LYS A 70 21.72 -8.77 -1.61
N VAL A 71 20.95 -9.81 -1.87
CA VAL A 71 19.57 -9.69 -2.37
C VAL A 71 18.70 -9.06 -1.29
N LEU A 72 17.87 -8.09 -1.67
CA LEU A 72 16.85 -7.52 -0.80
C LEU A 72 15.87 -8.64 -0.40
N PRO A 73 15.71 -8.94 0.90
CA PRO A 73 14.85 -10.05 1.34
C PRO A 73 13.36 -9.65 1.39
N ILE A 74 12.91 -8.91 0.38
CA ILE A 74 11.53 -8.45 0.21
C ILE A 74 11.05 -8.92 -1.15
N PHE A 75 9.84 -9.44 -1.21
CA PHE A 75 9.20 -9.80 -2.45
C PHE A 75 8.34 -8.63 -2.93
N GLU A 76 8.34 -8.41 -4.24
CA GLU A 76 7.49 -7.41 -4.88
C GLU A 76 6.45 -8.11 -5.76
N ASP A 77 5.22 -7.60 -5.71
CA ASP A 77 4.14 -8.01 -6.59
C ASP A 77 3.35 -6.76 -7.01
N GLN A 78 3.31 -6.51 -8.31
CA GLN A 78 2.59 -5.36 -8.86
C GLN A 78 1.15 -5.75 -9.13
N TYR A 79 0.26 -5.40 -8.23
CA TYR A 79 -1.17 -5.59 -8.41
C TYR A 79 -1.82 -4.32 -8.97
N ILE A 80 -2.57 -4.45 -10.05
CA ILE A 80 -3.10 -3.29 -10.81
C ILE A 80 -4.19 -2.55 -10.03
N ALA A 81 -5.00 -3.27 -9.26
CA ALA A 81 -6.16 -2.69 -8.59
C ALA A 81 -5.86 -2.44 -7.10
N SER A 82 -6.05 -1.22 -6.63
CA SER A 82 -5.85 -0.83 -5.22
C SER A 82 -6.71 -1.67 -4.26
N GLY A 83 -7.94 -2.02 -4.65
CA GLY A 83 -8.77 -2.95 -3.88
C GLY A 83 -8.17 -4.34 -3.74
N GLY A 84 -7.46 -4.83 -4.77
CA GLY A 84 -6.71 -6.09 -4.73
C GLY A 84 -5.51 -6.00 -3.80
N GLN A 85 -4.75 -4.91 -3.85
CA GLN A 85 -3.63 -4.65 -2.94
C GLN A 85 -4.08 -4.63 -1.47
N ILE A 86 -5.21 -3.99 -1.19
CA ILE A 86 -5.82 -4.01 0.15
C ILE A 86 -6.25 -5.43 0.55
N ALA A 87 -6.75 -6.24 -0.38
CA ALA A 87 -7.09 -7.64 -0.12
C ALA A 87 -5.86 -8.48 0.22
N GLU A 88 -4.71 -8.25 -0.43
CA GLU A 88 -3.45 -8.92 -0.10
C GLU A 88 -2.92 -8.54 1.29
N LEU A 89 -3.08 -7.29 1.70
CA LEU A 89 -2.82 -6.87 3.08
C LEU A 89 -3.76 -7.56 4.07
N LEU A 90 -5.06 -7.66 3.75
CA LEU A 90 -6.07 -8.33 4.57
C LEU A 90 -5.84 -9.83 4.70
N SER A 91 -5.28 -10.46 3.67
CA SER A 91 -4.93 -11.90 3.68
C SER A 91 -3.69 -12.19 4.53
N GLY A 92 -2.91 -11.16 4.90
CA GLY A 92 -1.65 -11.27 5.62
C GLY A 92 -0.44 -11.54 4.73
N ARG A 93 -0.62 -11.55 3.41
CA ARG A 93 0.46 -11.73 2.43
C ARG A 93 1.35 -10.51 2.39
N ASP A 94 0.75 -9.33 2.15
CA ASP A 94 1.49 -8.10 2.02
C ASP A 94 1.74 -7.43 3.37
N ARG A 95 2.88 -6.74 3.47
CA ARG A 95 3.28 -5.94 4.62
C ARG A 95 2.92 -4.46 4.43
N MET A 96 3.06 -3.98 3.20
CA MET A 96 2.90 -2.58 2.86
C MET A 96 2.68 -2.40 1.36
N VAL A 97 1.87 -1.42 1.03
CA VAL A 97 1.72 -0.89 -0.33
C VAL A 97 1.89 0.62 -0.29
N ILE A 98 2.64 1.18 -1.22
CA ILE A 98 2.87 2.62 -1.37
C ILE A 98 2.49 3.02 -2.80
N ASP A 99 1.56 3.97 -2.91
CA ASP A 99 1.25 4.65 -4.16
C ASP A 99 1.63 6.13 -4.05
N VAL A 100 2.75 6.47 -4.66
CA VAL A 100 3.28 7.84 -4.76
C VAL A 100 3.44 8.26 -6.23
N ARG A 101 2.62 7.68 -7.11
CA ARG A 101 2.65 7.99 -8.55
C ARG A 101 2.30 9.45 -8.81
N LEU A 102 1.42 10.04 -8.00
CA LEU A 102 1.08 11.46 -8.09
C LEU A 102 2.28 12.36 -7.80
N GLU A 103 3.08 12.03 -6.79
CA GLU A 103 4.32 12.73 -6.47
C GLU A 103 5.34 12.59 -7.60
N ALA A 104 5.45 11.40 -8.19
CA ALA A 104 6.32 11.18 -9.34
C ALA A 104 5.93 12.07 -10.53
N TYR A 105 4.65 12.18 -10.84
CA TYR A 105 4.16 13.09 -11.90
C TYR A 105 4.46 14.56 -11.58
N ALA A 106 4.22 14.98 -10.34
CA ALA A 106 4.51 16.35 -9.91
C ALA A 106 6.00 16.71 -10.05
N GLU A 107 6.91 15.81 -9.65
CA GLU A 107 8.36 15.99 -9.80
C GLU A 107 8.81 16.09 -11.27
N MET A 108 8.10 15.44 -12.17
CA MET A 108 8.38 15.52 -13.61
C MET A 108 7.69 16.71 -14.29
N GLY A 109 6.93 17.54 -13.56
CA GLY A 109 6.16 18.63 -14.12
C GLY A 109 5.04 18.19 -15.06
N LEU A 110 4.47 17.00 -14.82
CA LEU A 110 3.40 16.45 -15.65
C LEU A 110 2.04 16.63 -14.95
N ASP A 111 1.07 17.16 -15.70
CA ASP A 111 -0.30 17.35 -15.19
C ASP A 111 -1.16 16.08 -15.26
N SER A 112 -0.65 15.02 -15.87
CA SER A 112 -1.42 13.81 -16.08
C SER A 112 -1.31 12.88 -14.89
N ALA A 113 -2.43 12.67 -14.20
CA ALA A 113 -2.57 11.71 -13.11
C ALA A 113 -3.51 10.54 -13.50
N SER A 114 -3.67 10.29 -14.79
CA SER A 114 -4.70 9.38 -15.34
C SER A 114 -4.62 7.93 -14.86
N LEU A 115 -3.46 7.49 -14.40
CA LEU A 115 -3.27 6.14 -13.86
C LEU A 115 -3.05 6.12 -12.35
N CYS A 116 -3.19 7.25 -11.66
CA CYS A 116 -3.15 7.30 -10.20
C CYS A 116 -4.43 6.73 -9.60
N SER A 117 -4.36 6.33 -8.34
CA SER A 117 -5.54 5.92 -7.60
C SER A 117 -6.51 7.08 -7.38
N HIS A 118 -7.78 6.77 -7.28
CA HIS A 118 -8.85 7.71 -6.94
C HIS A 118 -9.57 7.26 -5.66
N PRO A 119 -10.37 8.10 -5.02
CA PRO A 119 -11.04 7.75 -3.77
C PRO A 119 -11.89 6.48 -3.84
N TYR A 120 -12.52 6.21 -4.97
CA TYR A 120 -13.33 5.00 -5.16
C TYR A 120 -12.49 3.71 -5.21
N ASP A 121 -11.22 3.78 -5.63
CA ASP A 121 -10.31 2.64 -5.63
C ASP A 121 -9.96 2.18 -4.22
N LEU A 122 -10.10 3.08 -3.25
CA LEU A 122 -9.77 2.87 -1.84
C LEU A 122 -11.00 2.64 -0.95
N CYS A 123 -12.16 2.36 -1.54
CA CYS A 123 -13.41 2.16 -0.80
C CYS A 123 -13.34 1.01 0.22
N THR A 124 -12.39 0.09 0.07
CA THR A 124 -12.17 -1.05 0.99
C THR A 124 -11.23 -0.73 2.16
N GLU A 125 -10.69 0.50 2.25
CA GLU A 125 -9.74 0.91 3.29
C GLU A 125 -10.29 0.73 4.71
N LEU A 126 -11.60 0.95 4.88
CA LEU A 126 -12.27 0.75 6.16
C LEU A 126 -12.13 -0.69 6.65
N ILE A 127 -12.22 -1.67 5.76
CA ILE A 127 -12.08 -3.09 6.10
C ILE A 127 -10.68 -3.36 6.66
N LEU A 128 -9.64 -2.81 6.02
CA LEU A 128 -8.26 -2.95 6.48
C LEU A 128 -8.04 -2.32 7.86
N ARG A 129 -8.57 -1.12 8.08
CA ARG A 129 -8.48 -0.44 9.38
C ARG A 129 -9.19 -1.22 10.49
N GLU A 130 -10.39 -1.75 10.23
CA GLU A 130 -11.14 -2.56 11.18
C GLU A 130 -10.44 -3.89 11.49
N ALA A 131 -9.64 -4.41 10.55
CA ALA A 131 -8.83 -5.60 10.73
C ALA A 131 -7.50 -5.34 11.48
N GLY A 132 -7.19 -4.08 11.81
CA GLY A 132 -5.98 -3.70 12.54
C GLY A 132 -4.82 -3.20 11.69
N GLY A 133 -4.99 -3.11 10.37
CA GLY A 133 -4.08 -2.43 9.47
C GLY A 133 -4.30 -0.92 9.44
N GLY A 134 -3.73 -0.23 8.47
CA GLY A 134 -3.89 1.21 8.33
C GLY A 134 -3.73 1.70 6.91
N VAL A 135 -4.44 2.79 6.59
CA VAL A 135 -4.29 3.55 5.35
C VAL A 135 -4.15 5.02 5.70
N GLU A 136 -3.19 5.68 5.07
CA GLU A 136 -2.90 7.10 5.30
C GLU A 136 -2.31 7.75 4.04
N THR A 137 -2.17 9.07 4.06
CA THR A 137 -1.38 9.75 3.03
C THR A 137 0.11 9.41 3.20
N PRO A 138 0.95 9.53 2.15
CA PRO A 138 2.39 9.29 2.27
C PRO A 138 3.09 10.16 3.32
N ARG A 139 2.46 11.29 3.68
CA ARG A 139 2.93 12.16 4.78
C ARG A 139 2.41 11.74 6.17
N GLY A 140 1.72 10.61 6.27
CA GLY A 140 1.21 10.05 7.54
C GLY A 140 0.04 10.83 8.12
N LYS A 141 -0.77 11.47 7.29
CA LYS A 141 -2.04 12.10 7.69
C LYS A 141 -3.21 11.19 7.33
N PRO A 142 -4.35 11.31 8.02
CA PRO A 142 -5.55 10.61 7.60
C PRO A 142 -5.87 10.87 6.13
N LEU A 143 -6.19 9.83 5.38
CA LEU A 143 -6.60 9.96 4.01
C LEU A 143 -7.96 10.69 3.96
N ARG A 144 -7.98 11.83 3.31
CA ARG A 144 -9.19 12.64 3.08
C ARG A 144 -9.15 13.14 1.66
N SER A 145 -10.19 12.85 0.90
CA SER A 145 -10.35 13.29 -0.47
C SER A 145 -11.84 13.51 -0.77
N PRO A 146 -12.19 14.38 -1.72
CA PRO A 146 -13.55 14.41 -2.26
C PRO A 146 -13.96 13.05 -2.79
N MET A 147 -15.23 12.69 -2.61
CA MET A 147 -15.78 11.43 -3.15
C MET A 147 -16.19 11.65 -4.61
N ASP A 148 -15.20 11.79 -5.47
CA ASP A 148 -15.36 11.94 -6.91
C ASP A 148 -14.55 10.90 -7.69
N VAL A 149 -14.59 10.96 -9.00
CA VAL A 149 -13.94 10.04 -9.93
C VAL A 149 -12.76 10.67 -10.69
N THR A 150 -12.38 11.87 -10.30
CA THR A 150 -11.38 12.67 -11.04
C THR A 150 -10.20 13.11 -10.16
N THR A 151 -10.39 13.24 -8.86
CA THR A 151 -9.33 13.66 -7.94
C THR A 151 -8.36 12.50 -7.68
N PRO A 152 -7.09 12.60 -8.12
CA PRO A 152 -6.09 11.57 -7.83
C PRO A 152 -5.67 11.62 -6.37
N VAL A 153 -5.29 10.48 -5.82
CA VAL A 153 -4.82 10.36 -4.43
C VAL A 153 -3.56 9.53 -4.35
N SER A 154 -2.59 10.00 -3.54
CA SER A 154 -1.48 9.17 -3.08
C SER A 154 -1.81 8.57 -1.73
N TRP A 155 -1.42 7.33 -1.52
CA TRP A 155 -1.74 6.60 -0.31
C TRP A 155 -0.68 5.59 0.07
N VAL A 156 -0.70 5.21 1.34
CA VAL A 156 0.12 4.14 1.88
C VAL A 156 -0.74 3.27 2.76
N ALA A 157 -0.63 1.98 2.60
CA ALA A 157 -1.28 1.01 3.46
C ALA A 157 -0.26 0.10 4.15
N TYR A 158 -0.57 -0.28 5.39
CA TYR A 158 0.28 -1.11 6.24
C TYR A 158 -0.53 -2.26 6.83
N ALA A 159 0.07 -3.43 6.90
CA ALA A 159 -0.55 -4.58 7.56
C ALA A 159 -0.74 -4.34 9.07
N ASN A 160 0.12 -3.54 9.71
CA ASN A 160 0.03 -3.28 11.15
C ASN A 160 0.66 -1.94 11.56
N PRO A 161 0.34 -1.42 12.76
CA PRO A 161 0.85 -0.14 13.24
C PRO A 161 2.36 -0.10 13.50
N VAL A 162 3.02 -1.24 13.69
CA VAL A 162 4.47 -1.30 13.91
C VAL A 162 5.20 -0.90 12.64
N LEU A 163 4.80 -1.47 11.50
CA LEU A 163 5.33 -1.10 10.19
C LEU A 163 5.07 0.39 9.89
N ALA A 164 3.85 0.88 10.15
CA ALA A 164 3.52 2.28 9.96
C ALA A 164 4.44 3.22 10.75
N ARG A 165 4.71 2.93 12.02
CA ARG A 165 5.64 3.73 12.85
C ARG A 165 7.06 3.74 12.32
N ARG A 166 7.53 2.61 11.77
CA ARG A 166 8.88 2.48 11.20
C ARG A 166 9.03 3.24 9.89
N VAL A 167 8.05 3.13 8.99
CA VAL A 167 8.12 3.64 7.61
C VAL A 167 7.81 5.13 7.52
N ARG A 168 6.82 5.61 8.26
CA ARG A 168 6.31 6.99 8.18
C ARG A 168 7.38 8.09 8.26
N PRO A 169 8.34 8.07 9.19
CA PRO A 169 9.38 9.10 9.23
C PRO A 169 10.29 9.04 8.00
N VAL A 170 10.56 7.87 7.48
CA VAL A 170 11.38 7.69 6.26
C VAL A 170 10.65 8.24 5.04
N LEU A 171 9.37 7.88 4.84
CA LEU A 171 8.59 8.43 3.74
C LEU A 171 8.54 9.95 3.76
N ARG A 172 8.30 10.55 4.92
CA ARG A 172 8.28 12.01 5.07
C ARG A 172 9.60 12.68 4.69
N SER A 173 10.72 11.98 4.86
CA SER A 173 12.04 12.51 4.51
C SER A 173 12.41 12.35 3.04
N LEU A 174 11.72 11.46 2.32
CA LEU A 174 11.96 11.18 0.91
C LEU A 174 11.06 11.97 -0.03
N LEU A 175 9.93 12.43 0.47
CA LEU A 175 8.96 13.19 -0.33
C LEU A 175 9.26 14.70 -0.25
N PRO A 176 9.14 15.42 -1.37
CA PRO A 176 9.38 16.85 -1.45
C PRO A 176 8.43 17.68 -0.57
#